data_4ae95f24ded9eaeb18e8081b8087e987
#
_entry.id   4ae95f24ded9eaeb18e8081b8087e987
#
_cell.length_a   1.000
_cell.length_b   1.000
_cell.length_c   1.000
_cell.angle_alpha   90.00
_cell.angle_beta   90.00
_cell.angle_gamma   90.00
#
_symmetry.space_group_name_H-M   'P 1'
#
loop_
_entity.id
_entity.type
_entity.pdbx_description
1 polymer ?
#
loop_
_entity_poly.entity_id
_entity_poly.type
_entity_poly.pdbx_seq_one_letter_code
_entity_poly.pdbx_strand_id
1 'polypeptide(L)'
;RFTGQHFTIDKVLIKDAIRQANISNQDTVLDIGAGKGFLTVHLLKIANNVVAIENDTALVEHLRKLFSDARNVQVVGCDFRNFAVPKFPFKVVSNIPYGITSDIFKILMFESLGNFLGGSIVLQLEPTQKLFSRKLYNPYTVFYHTFFDLKLVYEVGPESFFPPPTVKSALLNIKRKQLFFDFKFKAKYLAFISCLLEKPDLSGKTALKSIFRKSQVRSISEKFGLNLNAQIVCLSPSQWVNCFLEMLEVVPEKFHPS
;
A
#
# COMPACT_ATOMS: atom_id res chain seq x y z
N ARG A 1 25.68 -16.04 7.49
CA ARG A 1 24.96 -15.81 6.22
C ARG A 1 24.45 -14.39 6.24
N PHE A 2 24.81 -13.57 5.27
CA PHE A 2 24.25 -12.22 5.09
C PHE A 2 22.76 -12.38 4.72
N THR A 3 21.86 -11.96 5.57
CA THR A 3 20.41 -12.17 5.42
C THR A 3 19.73 -11.09 4.58
N GLY A 4 20.49 -10.23 3.88
CA GLY A 4 19.93 -9.12 3.09
C GLY A 4 19.18 -8.06 3.90
N GLN A 5 19.45 -7.98 5.20
CA GLN A 5 18.86 -6.99 6.11
C GLN A 5 19.64 -5.69 6.06
N HIS A 6 18.95 -4.57 5.88
CA HIS A 6 19.50 -3.22 5.83
C HIS A 6 18.83 -2.35 6.88
N PHE A 7 19.53 -2.08 7.99
CA PHE A 7 18.98 -1.31 9.10
C PHE A 7 19.10 0.18 8.83
N THR A 8 18.03 0.92 8.97
CA THR A 8 18.02 2.38 8.85
C THR A 8 18.80 2.99 10.01
N ILE A 9 19.92 3.66 9.71
CA ILE A 9 20.77 4.35 10.70
C ILE A 9 20.67 5.87 10.61
N ASP A 10 20.11 6.39 9.53
CA ASP A 10 19.95 7.81 9.27
C ASP A 10 18.82 8.39 10.15
N LYS A 11 19.21 9.27 11.09
CA LYS A 11 18.28 9.93 12.01
C LYS A 11 17.34 10.92 11.31
N VAL A 12 17.74 11.48 10.16
CA VAL A 12 16.90 12.40 9.38
C VAL A 12 15.79 11.59 8.72
N LEU A 13 16.14 10.48 8.06
CA LEU A 13 15.19 9.56 7.45
C LEU A 13 14.15 9.04 8.47
N ILE A 14 14.61 8.64 9.67
CA ILE A 14 13.71 8.18 10.75
C ILE A 14 12.73 9.30 11.15
N LYS A 15 13.23 10.51 11.39
CA LYS A 15 12.38 11.67 11.75
C LYS A 15 11.37 12.00 10.65
N ASP A 16 11.82 11.98 9.39
CA ASP A 16 10.96 12.27 8.25
C ASP A 16 9.89 11.21 8.07
N ALA A 17 10.23 9.92 8.20
CA ALA A 17 9.25 8.84 8.14
C ALA A 17 8.16 9.01 9.20
N ILE A 18 8.52 9.31 10.45
CA ILE A 18 7.56 9.53 11.53
C ILE A 18 6.70 10.78 11.26
N ARG A 19 7.32 11.89 10.82
CA ARG A 19 6.64 13.14 10.49
C ARG A 19 5.63 12.96 9.35
N GLN A 20 6.03 12.28 8.26
CA GLN A 20 5.16 12.03 7.12
C GLN A 20 3.95 11.16 7.48
N ALA A 21 4.13 10.20 8.39
CA ALA A 21 3.05 9.34 8.88
C ALA A 21 2.07 10.06 9.82
N ASN A 22 2.40 11.26 10.28
CA ASN A 22 1.59 12.06 11.21
C ASN A 22 1.13 11.23 12.42
N ILE A 23 2.11 10.63 13.13
CA ILE A 23 1.84 9.79 14.30
C ILE A 23 1.52 10.65 15.51
N SER A 24 0.53 10.21 16.28
CA SER A 24 0.07 10.82 17.53
C SER A 24 0.08 9.81 18.70
N ASN A 25 -0.15 10.31 19.91
CA ASN A 25 -0.28 9.50 21.12
C ASN A 25 -1.61 8.72 21.23
N GLN A 26 -2.41 8.70 20.18
CA GLN A 26 -3.61 7.88 20.06
C GLN A 26 -3.43 6.70 19.09
N ASP A 27 -2.33 6.71 18.33
CA ASP A 27 -2.12 5.75 17.26
C ASP A 27 -1.51 4.43 17.76
N THR A 28 -1.99 3.32 17.20
CA THR A 28 -1.24 2.06 17.14
C THR A 28 -0.44 2.02 15.85
N VAL A 29 0.86 1.79 15.97
CA VAL A 29 1.79 1.80 14.84
C VAL A 29 2.46 0.44 14.69
N LEU A 30 2.47 -0.10 13.48
CA LEU A 30 3.22 -1.30 13.14
C LEU A 30 4.59 -0.91 12.57
N ASP A 31 5.65 -1.55 13.07
CA ASP A 31 7.00 -1.53 12.51
C ASP A 31 7.31 -2.92 11.93
N ILE A 32 7.24 -3.04 10.60
CA ILE A 32 7.33 -4.31 9.87
C ILE A 32 8.78 -4.57 9.48
N GLY A 33 9.41 -5.60 10.04
CA GLY A 33 10.84 -5.84 9.93
C GLY A 33 11.60 -4.90 10.86
N ALA A 34 11.23 -4.88 12.13
CA ALA A 34 11.77 -3.94 13.12
C ALA A 34 13.30 -4.01 13.32
N GLY A 35 13.92 -5.11 12.93
CA GLY A 35 15.35 -5.32 12.92
C GLY A 35 15.98 -5.10 14.29
N LYS A 36 16.91 -4.16 14.38
CA LYS A 36 17.56 -3.78 15.66
C LYS A 36 16.75 -2.78 16.51
N GLY A 37 15.55 -2.40 16.07
CA GLY A 37 14.67 -1.52 16.83
C GLY A 37 14.97 -0.02 16.69
N PHE A 38 15.84 0.39 15.75
CA PHE A 38 16.21 1.80 15.61
C PHE A 38 14.99 2.71 15.36
N LEU A 39 14.06 2.28 14.53
CA LEU A 39 12.82 3.03 14.27
C LEU A 39 11.85 2.88 15.44
N THR A 40 11.67 1.68 15.95
CA THR A 40 10.79 1.36 17.09
C THR A 40 11.06 2.24 18.31
N VAL A 41 12.34 2.47 18.68
CA VAL A 41 12.75 3.36 19.81
C VAL A 41 12.17 4.77 19.68
N HIS A 42 12.11 5.30 18.46
CA HIS A 42 11.57 6.63 18.22
C HIS A 42 10.04 6.63 18.23
N LEU A 43 9.41 5.58 17.70
CA LEU A 43 7.94 5.43 17.71
C LEU A 43 7.38 5.33 19.12
N LEU A 44 8.05 4.64 20.04
CA LEU A 44 7.64 4.49 21.43
C LEU A 44 7.49 5.82 22.19
N LYS A 45 8.18 6.86 21.74
CA LYS A 45 8.10 8.20 22.38
C LYS A 45 6.85 8.98 21.97
N ILE A 46 6.15 8.56 20.91
CA ILE A 46 5.10 9.35 20.28
C ILE A 46 3.79 8.56 20.21
N ALA A 47 3.85 7.29 19.80
CA ALA A 47 2.68 6.44 19.61
C ALA A 47 2.09 5.94 20.93
N ASN A 48 0.78 5.70 20.93
CA ASN A 48 0.10 5.03 22.05
C ASN A 48 0.60 3.61 22.21
N ASN A 49 0.69 2.87 21.10
CA ASN A 49 1.17 1.49 21.10
C ASN A 49 1.98 1.22 19.83
N VAL A 50 3.04 0.43 19.94
CA VAL A 50 3.88 -0.01 18.84
C VAL A 50 3.90 -1.53 18.77
N VAL A 51 3.68 -2.09 17.59
CA VAL A 51 3.84 -3.52 17.33
C VAL A 51 5.08 -3.69 16.45
N ALA A 52 6.16 -4.17 17.03
CA ALA A 52 7.42 -4.46 16.34
C ALA A 52 7.39 -5.91 15.84
N ILE A 53 7.33 -6.09 14.52
CA ILE A 53 7.20 -7.40 13.87
C ILE A 53 8.54 -7.73 13.23
N GLU A 54 9.11 -8.88 13.57
CA GLU A 54 10.41 -9.33 13.07
C GLU A 54 10.41 -10.85 12.85
N ASN A 55 11.04 -11.30 11.78
CA ASN A 55 11.08 -12.73 11.43
C ASN A 55 12.34 -13.45 11.93
N ASP A 56 13.45 -12.72 12.09
CA ASP A 56 14.71 -13.27 12.59
C ASP A 56 14.65 -13.50 14.10
N THR A 57 14.82 -14.74 14.55
CA THR A 57 14.70 -15.12 15.97
C THR A 57 15.70 -14.43 16.86
N ALA A 58 16.94 -14.22 16.39
CA ALA A 58 17.97 -13.53 17.17
C ALA A 58 17.65 -12.04 17.34
N LEU A 59 17.08 -11.40 16.31
CA LEU A 59 16.61 -10.03 16.39
C LEU A 59 15.36 -9.91 17.27
N VAL A 60 14.45 -10.87 17.24
CA VAL A 60 13.29 -10.92 18.14
C VAL A 60 13.72 -10.98 19.61
N GLU A 61 14.71 -11.83 19.94
CA GLU A 61 15.27 -11.89 21.30
C GLU A 61 15.95 -10.60 21.71
N HIS A 62 16.71 -9.99 20.77
CA HIS A 62 17.31 -8.67 20.99
C HIS A 62 16.26 -7.60 21.29
N LEU A 63 15.20 -7.52 20.47
CA LEU A 63 14.11 -6.55 20.67
C LEU A 63 13.38 -6.75 21.99
N ARG A 64 13.12 -8.01 22.40
CA ARG A 64 12.51 -8.33 23.71
C ARG A 64 13.36 -7.85 24.87
N LYS A 65 14.68 -8.02 24.79
CA LYS A 65 15.61 -7.48 25.79
C LYS A 65 15.66 -5.96 25.78
N LEU A 66 15.78 -5.36 24.58
CA LEU A 66 15.86 -3.91 24.42
C LEU A 66 14.64 -3.18 24.96
N PHE A 67 13.46 -3.78 24.84
CA PHE A 67 12.19 -3.18 25.23
C PHE A 67 11.55 -3.82 26.47
N SER A 68 12.33 -4.54 27.31
CA SER A 68 11.81 -5.22 28.51
C SER A 68 11.02 -4.33 29.44
N ASP A 69 11.41 -3.06 29.58
CA ASP A 69 10.80 -2.09 30.47
C ASP A 69 9.75 -1.19 29.78
N ALA A 70 9.61 -1.30 28.47
CA ALA A 70 8.66 -0.48 27.73
C ALA A 70 7.24 -1.09 27.78
N ARG A 71 6.26 -0.30 28.27
CA ARG A 71 4.88 -0.76 28.45
C ARG A 71 4.01 -0.65 27.19
N ASN A 72 4.43 0.16 26.22
CA ASN A 72 3.67 0.46 25.02
C ASN A 72 4.25 -0.20 23.76
N VAL A 73 4.92 -1.34 23.90
CA VAL A 73 5.44 -2.12 22.78
C VAL A 73 5.06 -3.59 22.90
N GLN A 74 4.72 -4.18 21.75
CA GLN A 74 4.57 -5.61 21.58
C GLN A 74 5.59 -6.08 20.54
N VAL A 75 6.47 -7.01 20.90
CA VAL A 75 7.42 -7.65 19.97
C VAL A 75 6.84 -8.98 19.49
N VAL A 76 6.59 -9.10 18.19
CA VAL A 76 6.01 -10.28 17.55
C VAL A 76 7.04 -10.93 16.64
N GLY A 77 7.39 -12.19 16.94
CA GLY A 77 8.33 -12.99 16.15
C GLY A 77 7.59 -13.79 15.08
N CYS A 78 7.42 -13.23 13.89
CA CYS A 78 6.81 -13.95 12.76
C CYS A 78 7.11 -13.28 11.42
N ASP A 79 6.91 -14.03 10.33
CA ASP A 79 6.82 -13.44 9.00
C ASP A 79 5.53 -12.60 8.91
N PHE A 80 5.65 -11.37 8.39
CA PHE A 80 4.49 -10.47 8.29
C PHE A 80 3.35 -11.04 7.45
N ARG A 81 3.62 -11.92 6.50
CA ARG A 81 2.60 -12.61 5.71
C ARG A 81 1.69 -13.52 6.54
N ASN A 82 2.17 -13.95 7.71
CA ASN A 82 1.43 -14.77 8.68
C ASN A 82 0.95 -13.97 9.89
N PHE A 83 1.22 -12.65 9.93
CA PHE A 83 0.83 -11.81 11.05
C PHE A 83 -0.67 -11.51 11.03
N ALA A 84 -1.34 -11.71 12.15
CA ALA A 84 -2.73 -11.32 12.33
C ALA A 84 -2.84 -9.79 12.48
N VAL A 85 -3.10 -9.10 11.38
CA VAL A 85 -3.20 -7.64 11.35
C VAL A 85 -4.34 -7.14 12.25
N PRO A 86 -4.18 -6.02 12.99
CA PRO A 86 -5.22 -5.48 13.87
C PRO A 86 -6.55 -5.23 13.16
N LYS A 87 -7.66 -5.59 13.82
CA LYS A 87 -9.04 -5.33 13.35
C LYS A 87 -9.60 -3.98 13.84
N PHE A 88 -8.72 -3.07 14.22
CA PHE A 88 -8.99 -1.69 14.62
C PHE A 88 -8.04 -0.74 13.87
N PRO A 89 -8.28 0.58 13.87
CA PRO A 89 -7.47 1.54 13.13
C PRO A 89 -5.99 1.50 13.54
N PHE A 90 -5.10 1.44 12.55
CA PHE A 90 -3.65 1.44 12.75
C PHE A 90 -2.91 2.17 11.62
N LYS A 91 -1.69 2.58 11.92
CA LYS A 91 -0.73 3.15 10.96
C LYS A 91 0.50 2.26 10.82
N VAL A 92 1.31 2.51 9.79
CA VAL A 92 2.60 1.83 9.59
C VAL A 92 3.70 2.86 9.44
N VAL A 93 4.80 2.67 10.17
CA VAL A 93 6.07 3.37 9.92
C VAL A 93 7.17 2.31 9.96
N SER A 94 7.82 2.08 8.83
CA SER A 94 8.70 0.93 8.71
C SER A 94 9.69 1.07 7.55
N ASN A 95 10.87 0.49 7.73
CA ASN A 95 11.75 0.11 6.62
C ASN A 95 11.48 -1.37 6.31
N ILE A 96 10.62 -1.63 5.34
CA ILE A 96 10.08 -2.97 5.11
C ILE A 96 11.10 -3.92 4.46
N PRO A 97 10.97 -5.25 4.71
CA PRO A 97 11.73 -6.25 3.98
C PRO A 97 11.42 -6.22 2.48
N TYR A 98 12.44 -5.96 1.65
CA TYR A 98 12.25 -5.72 0.21
C TYR A 98 11.65 -6.94 -0.53
N GLY A 99 12.00 -8.15 -0.10
CA GLY A 99 11.55 -9.39 -0.75
C GLY A 99 10.04 -9.66 -0.69
N ILE A 100 9.32 -9.00 0.22
CA ILE A 100 7.88 -9.20 0.43
C ILE A 100 7.06 -7.91 0.26
N THR A 101 7.61 -6.91 -0.44
CA THR A 101 6.96 -5.59 -0.64
C THR A 101 5.54 -5.73 -1.21
N SER A 102 5.35 -6.58 -2.22
CA SER A 102 4.04 -6.78 -2.84
C SER A 102 3.02 -7.40 -1.89
N ASP A 103 3.45 -8.36 -1.06
CA ASP A 103 2.60 -8.98 -0.04
C ASP A 103 2.19 -7.96 1.02
N ILE A 104 3.15 -7.16 1.50
CA ILE A 104 2.90 -6.09 2.48
C ILE A 104 1.86 -5.10 1.94
N PHE A 105 2.01 -4.64 0.70
CA PHE A 105 1.05 -3.72 0.09
C PHE A 105 -0.34 -4.34 -0.05
N LYS A 106 -0.42 -5.61 -0.47
CA LYS A 106 -1.69 -6.34 -0.57
C LYS A 106 -2.36 -6.46 0.81
N ILE A 107 -1.62 -6.90 1.82
CA ILE A 107 -2.14 -7.06 3.20
C ILE A 107 -2.63 -5.72 3.74
N LEU A 108 -1.83 -4.65 3.62
CA LEU A 108 -2.17 -3.34 4.16
C LEU A 108 -3.29 -2.66 3.39
N MET A 109 -3.12 -2.49 2.06
CA MET A 109 -3.98 -1.62 1.27
C MET A 109 -5.20 -2.32 0.66
N PHE A 110 -5.22 -3.66 0.58
CA PHE A 110 -6.37 -4.40 0.10
C PHE A 110 -7.06 -5.19 1.21
N GLU A 111 -6.35 -6.07 1.91
CA GLU A 111 -6.95 -6.94 2.91
C GLU A 111 -7.42 -6.15 4.14
N SER A 112 -6.58 -5.21 4.61
CA SER A 112 -6.83 -4.36 5.78
C SER A 112 -7.39 -2.97 5.45
N LEU A 113 -7.97 -2.77 4.27
CA LEU A 113 -8.49 -1.48 3.78
C LEU A 113 -9.35 -0.73 4.83
N GLY A 114 -10.17 -1.45 5.60
CA GLY A 114 -11.04 -0.86 6.62
C GLY A 114 -10.30 -0.29 7.82
N ASN A 115 -9.12 -0.82 8.16
CA ASN A 115 -8.38 -0.51 9.39
C ASN A 115 -7.05 0.21 9.15
N PHE A 116 -6.39 -0.02 8.01
CA PHE A 116 -5.16 0.66 7.67
C PHE A 116 -5.41 2.12 7.31
N LEU A 117 -4.92 3.04 8.12
CA LEU A 117 -5.10 4.48 7.93
C LEU A 117 -4.05 5.11 7.02
N GLY A 118 -2.92 4.43 6.83
CA GLY A 118 -1.77 4.92 6.10
C GLY A 118 -0.49 4.93 6.96
N GLY A 119 0.48 5.71 6.55
CA GLY A 119 1.76 5.81 7.22
C GLY A 119 2.89 6.16 6.28
N SER A 120 4.12 5.81 6.65
CA SER A 120 5.28 5.96 5.79
C SER A 120 6.14 4.71 5.76
N ILE A 121 6.58 4.35 4.58
CA ILE A 121 7.31 3.12 4.33
C ILE A 121 8.58 3.45 3.56
N VAL A 122 9.71 2.95 4.05
CA VAL A 122 10.97 2.91 3.31
C VAL A 122 11.04 1.58 2.58
N LEU A 123 11.30 1.61 1.28
CA LEU A 123 11.34 0.45 0.40
C LEU A 123 12.24 0.71 -0.81
N GLN A 124 12.46 -0.29 -1.65
CA GLN A 124 13.26 -0.12 -2.88
C GLN A 124 12.63 0.93 -3.81
N LEU A 125 13.50 1.73 -4.47
CA LEU A 125 13.07 2.81 -5.36
C LEU A 125 12.31 2.30 -6.59
N GLU A 126 12.78 1.23 -7.24
CA GLU A 126 12.18 0.73 -8.49
C GLU A 126 10.72 0.28 -8.32
N PRO A 127 10.35 -0.57 -7.32
CA PRO A 127 8.94 -0.88 -7.05
C PRO A 127 8.12 0.36 -6.72
N THR A 128 8.71 1.35 -6.02
CA THR A 128 8.03 2.60 -5.70
C THR A 128 7.71 3.41 -6.97
N GLN A 129 8.66 3.55 -7.89
CA GLN A 129 8.46 4.28 -9.14
C GLN A 129 7.37 3.65 -10.02
N LYS A 130 7.24 2.31 -10.00
CA LYS A 130 6.17 1.61 -10.73
C LYS A 130 4.76 1.99 -10.27
N LEU A 131 4.59 2.36 -8.99
CA LEU A 131 3.31 2.87 -8.48
C LEU A 131 2.91 4.20 -9.14
N PHE A 132 3.87 5.02 -9.57
CA PHE A 132 3.62 6.35 -10.14
C PHE A 132 3.69 6.39 -11.67
N SER A 133 3.64 5.22 -12.32
CA SER A 133 3.55 5.14 -13.78
C SER A 133 2.26 5.80 -14.29
N ARG A 134 2.35 6.52 -15.43
CA ARG A 134 1.17 7.07 -16.10
C ARG A 134 0.21 6.00 -16.62
N LYS A 135 0.73 4.81 -16.89
CA LYS A 135 -0.06 3.66 -17.35
C LYS A 135 -0.09 2.62 -16.24
N LEU A 136 -1.27 2.34 -15.74
CA LEU A 136 -1.48 1.44 -14.62
C LEU A 136 -1.84 0.04 -15.12
N TYR A 137 -0.82 -0.78 -15.32
CA TYR A 137 -0.99 -2.17 -15.82
C TYR A 137 -1.42 -3.16 -14.75
N ASN A 138 -1.12 -2.88 -13.48
CA ASN A 138 -1.41 -3.79 -12.37
C ASN A 138 -2.73 -3.40 -11.71
N PRO A 139 -3.72 -4.33 -11.60
CA PRO A 139 -5.01 -4.07 -10.96
C PRO A 139 -4.89 -3.56 -9.53
N TYR A 140 -3.95 -4.08 -8.75
CA TYR A 140 -3.71 -3.61 -7.38
C TYR A 140 -3.20 -2.17 -7.36
N THR A 141 -2.37 -1.74 -8.33
CA THR A 141 -1.91 -0.34 -8.39
C THR A 141 -3.09 0.61 -8.64
N VAL A 142 -4.00 0.26 -9.56
CA VAL A 142 -5.26 1.02 -9.77
C VAL A 142 -6.06 1.08 -8.48
N PHE A 143 -6.22 -0.06 -7.81
CA PHE A 143 -6.93 -0.17 -6.54
C PHE A 143 -6.30 0.72 -5.47
N TYR A 144 -4.97 0.69 -5.31
CA TYR A 144 -4.26 1.51 -4.32
C TYR A 144 -4.47 3.00 -4.57
N HIS A 145 -4.34 3.46 -5.81
CA HIS A 145 -4.61 4.86 -6.17
C HIS A 145 -6.07 5.28 -5.98
N THR A 146 -7.01 4.34 -6.00
CA THR A 146 -8.41 4.64 -5.71
C THR A 146 -8.62 4.99 -4.24
N PHE A 147 -8.03 4.22 -3.33
CA PHE A 147 -8.32 4.32 -1.90
C PHE A 147 -7.26 5.07 -1.09
N PHE A 148 -6.08 5.33 -1.68
CA PHE A 148 -4.98 5.99 -0.99
C PHE A 148 -4.37 7.12 -1.83
N ASP A 149 -3.97 8.19 -1.14
CA ASP A 149 -3.02 9.15 -1.66
C ASP A 149 -1.62 8.59 -1.42
N LEU A 150 -0.91 8.33 -2.50
CA LEU A 150 0.46 7.85 -2.48
C LEU A 150 1.38 9.00 -2.86
N LYS A 151 2.45 9.21 -2.09
CA LYS A 151 3.44 10.26 -2.36
C LYS A 151 4.84 9.68 -2.19
N LEU A 152 5.62 9.65 -3.27
CA LEU A 152 7.07 9.49 -3.16
C LEU A 152 7.61 10.79 -2.58
N VAL A 153 8.13 10.73 -1.34
CA VAL A 153 8.61 11.92 -0.63
C VAL A 153 9.99 12.31 -1.16
N TYR A 154 10.94 11.35 -1.18
CA TYR A 154 12.26 11.48 -1.81
C TYR A 154 12.93 10.11 -1.97
N GLU A 155 13.97 10.08 -2.81
CA GLU A 155 14.86 8.94 -2.97
C GLU A 155 15.86 8.88 -1.80
N VAL A 156 16.15 7.68 -1.30
CA VAL A 156 17.06 7.44 -0.17
C VAL A 156 18.28 6.69 -0.67
N GLY A 157 19.46 7.25 -0.40
CA GLY A 157 20.74 6.64 -0.76
C GLY A 157 21.09 5.44 0.14
N PRO A 158 21.99 4.56 -0.35
CA PRO A 158 22.45 3.39 0.41
C PRO A 158 23.14 3.74 1.73
N GLU A 159 23.74 4.91 1.83
CA GLU A 159 24.45 5.44 3.01
C GLU A 159 23.55 5.60 4.24
N SER A 160 22.23 5.69 4.04
CA SER A 160 21.24 5.76 5.12
C SER A 160 21.04 4.44 5.87
N PHE A 161 21.70 3.36 5.41
CA PHE A 161 21.52 2.00 5.93
C PHE A 161 22.83 1.33 6.32
N PHE A 162 22.74 0.37 7.26
CA PHE A 162 23.86 -0.50 7.60
C PHE A 162 23.40 -1.98 7.68
N PRO A 163 24.04 -2.91 6.94
CA PRO A 163 24.94 -2.61 5.82
C PRO A 163 24.20 -1.90 4.68
N PRO A 164 24.92 -1.13 3.83
CA PRO A 164 24.28 -0.43 2.73
C PRO A 164 23.71 -1.41 1.69
N PRO A 165 22.49 -1.18 1.17
CA PRO A 165 21.93 -1.96 0.07
C PRO A 165 22.66 -1.66 -1.24
N THR A 166 22.58 -2.58 -2.21
CA THR A 166 23.13 -2.38 -3.56
C THR A 166 22.23 -1.51 -4.44
N VAL A 167 21.00 -1.25 -4.01
CA VAL A 167 19.99 -0.49 -4.74
C VAL A 167 19.52 0.71 -3.92
N LYS A 168 19.07 1.75 -4.61
CA LYS A 168 18.45 2.91 -3.97
C LYS A 168 17.11 2.52 -3.35
N SER A 169 16.75 3.25 -2.31
CA SER A 169 15.46 3.17 -1.63
C SER A 169 14.64 4.45 -1.84
N ALA A 170 13.43 4.47 -1.36
CA ALA A 170 12.57 5.64 -1.36
C ALA A 170 11.76 5.70 -0.06
N LEU A 171 11.43 6.90 0.38
CA LEU A 171 10.43 7.15 1.40
C LEU A 171 9.08 7.37 0.70
N LEU A 172 8.16 6.44 0.90
CA LEU A 172 6.77 6.50 0.42
C LEU A 172 5.85 6.90 1.57
N ASN A 173 5.05 7.94 1.37
CA ASN A 173 3.93 8.27 2.26
C ASN A 173 2.62 7.72 1.68
N ILE A 174 1.80 7.15 2.52
CA ILE A 174 0.51 6.54 2.21
C ILE A 174 -0.54 7.16 3.13
N LYS A 175 -1.61 7.69 2.56
CA LYS A 175 -2.73 8.24 3.32
C LYS A 175 -4.05 7.71 2.78
N ARG A 176 -4.88 7.11 3.63
CA ARG A 176 -6.21 6.63 3.21
C ARG A 176 -7.10 7.82 2.84
N LYS A 177 -7.77 7.72 1.70
CA LYS A 177 -8.77 8.67 1.23
C LYS A 177 -10.12 8.42 1.89
N GLN A 178 -11.01 9.38 1.79
CA GLN A 178 -12.43 9.12 2.00
C GLN A 178 -12.92 8.12 0.95
N LEU A 179 -13.65 7.10 1.39
CA LEU A 179 -14.12 6.05 0.50
C LEU A 179 -15.23 6.56 -0.42
N PHE A 180 -15.16 6.21 -1.70
CA PHE A 180 -16.14 6.56 -2.72
C PHE A 180 -17.35 5.62 -2.69
N PHE A 181 -17.18 4.41 -2.12
CA PHE A 181 -18.20 3.38 -1.96
C PHE A 181 -17.84 2.46 -0.80
N ASP A 182 -18.83 1.66 -0.36
CA ASP A 182 -18.64 0.72 0.75
C ASP A 182 -17.53 -0.30 0.42
N PHE A 183 -16.56 -0.47 1.33
CA PHE A 183 -15.43 -1.39 1.16
C PHE A 183 -15.85 -2.87 1.07
N LYS A 184 -17.11 -3.23 1.38
CA LYS A 184 -17.66 -4.56 1.08
C LYS A 184 -17.57 -4.90 -0.41
N PHE A 185 -17.55 -3.90 -1.30
CA PHE A 185 -17.39 -4.07 -2.74
C PHE A 185 -15.93 -4.17 -3.20
N LYS A 186 -14.95 -4.12 -2.30
CA LYS A 186 -13.52 -4.10 -2.68
C LYS A 186 -13.09 -5.26 -3.58
N ALA A 187 -13.57 -6.47 -3.30
CA ALA A 187 -13.28 -7.66 -4.12
C ALA A 187 -13.91 -7.55 -5.50
N LYS A 188 -15.19 -7.15 -5.57
CA LYS A 188 -15.90 -6.93 -6.85
C LYS A 188 -15.25 -5.81 -7.68
N TYR A 189 -14.77 -4.75 -7.02
CA TYR A 189 -14.02 -3.67 -7.68
C TYR A 189 -12.69 -4.16 -8.24
N LEU A 190 -11.95 -4.95 -7.49
CA LEU A 190 -10.69 -5.53 -7.97
C LEU A 190 -10.94 -6.48 -9.16
N ALA A 191 -11.99 -7.31 -9.11
CA ALA A 191 -12.39 -8.18 -10.22
C ALA A 191 -12.75 -7.37 -11.48
N PHE A 192 -13.50 -6.25 -11.31
CA PHE A 192 -13.81 -5.33 -12.39
C PHE A 192 -12.54 -4.76 -13.06
N ILE A 193 -11.60 -4.26 -12.25
CA ILE A 193 -10.33 -3.75 -12.77
C ILE A 193 -9.54 -4.86 -13.48
N SER A 194 -9.45 -6.04 -12.87
CA SER A 194 -8.71 -7.18 -13.41
C SER A 194 -9.27 -7.63 -14.76
N CYS A 195 -10.59 -7.70 -14.90
CA CYS A 195 -11.27 -8.02 -16.16
C CYS A 195 -10.92 -7.02 -17.28
N LEU A 196 -10.95 -5.72 -16.98
CA LEU A 196 -10.64 -4.69 -17.99
C LEU A 196 -9.14 -4.62 -18.31
N LEU A 197 -8.26 -5.02 -17.38
CA LEU A 197 -6.82 -5.07 -17.55
C LEU A 197 -6.29 -6.44 -18.03
N GLU A 198 -7.16 -7.41 -18.33
CA GLU A 198 -6.76 -8.69 -18.93
C GLU A 198 -5.98 -8.50 -20.25
N LYS A 199 -6.37 -7.49 -21.01
CA LYS A 199 -5.69 -7.04 -22.24
C LYS A 199 -5.42 -5.53 -22.15
N PRO A 200 -4.36 -5.12 -21.44
CA PRO A 200 -4.13 -3.72 -21.05
C PRO A 200 -3.86 -2.77 -22.23
N ASP A 201 -3.43 -3.31 -23.38
CA ASP A 201 -3.15 -2.52 -24.58
C ASP A 201 -4.41 -2.19 -25.41
N LEU A 202 -5.55 -2.76 -25.07
CA LEU A 202 -6.81 -2.44 -25.74
C LEU A 202 -7.21 -0.97 -25.49
N SER A 203 -7.86 -0.38 -26.50
CA SER A 203 -8.51 0.91 -26.34
C SER A 203 -9.63 0.81 -25.28
N GLY A 204 -9.89 1.90 -24.56
CA GLY A 204 -10.99 1.97 -23.59
C GLY A 204 -12.32 1.52 -24.18
N LYS A 205 -12.59 1.89 -25.46
CA LYS A 205 -13.78 1.44 -26.18
C LYS A 205 -13.88 -0.08 -26.29
N THR A 206 -12.78 -0.75 -26.57
CA THR A 206 -12.76 -2.21 -26.76
C THR A 206 -12.81 -2.92 -25.39
N ALA A 207 -12.03 -2.47 -24.43
CA ALA A 207 -12.00 -3.04 -23.09
C ALA A 207 -13.38 -2.93 -22.39
N LEU A 208 -14.01 -1.76 -22.40
CA LEU A 208 -15.31 -1.55 -21.76
C LEU A 208 -16.44 -2.41 -22.36
N LYS A 209 -16.35 -2.81 -23.63
CA LYS A 209 -17.32 -3.71 -24.25
C LYS A 209 -17.32 -5.13 -23.69
N SER A 210 -16.31 -5.54 -22.93
CA SER A 210 -16.34 -6.83 -22.21
C SER A 210 -17.38 -6.86 -21.11
N ILE A 211 -17.79 -5.68 -20.60
CA ILE A 211 -18.74 -5.54 -19.49
C ILE A 211 -20.01 -4.82 -19.93
N PHE A 212 -19.90 -3.79 -20.76
CA PHE A 212 -20.98 -2.88 -21.13
C PHE A 212 -21.46 -3.08 -22.58
N ARG A 213 -22.75 -2.85 -22.84
CA ARG A 213 -23.29 -2.77 -24.19
C ARG A 213 -22.75 -1.53 -24.93
N LYS A 214 -22.75 -1.55 -26.27
CA LYS A 214 -22.24 -0.44 -27.11
C LYS A 214 -22.88 0.92 -26.77
N SER A 215 -24.18 0.97 -26.50
CA SER A 215 -24.89 2.19 -26.09
C SER A 215 -24.42 2.70 -24.73
N GLN A 216 -24.23 1.78 -23.76
CA GLN A 216 -23.73 2.11 -22.43
C GLN A 216 -22.29 2.66 -22.49
N VAL A 217 -21.39 2.05 -23.27
CA VAL A 217 -20.01 2.57 -23.45
C VAL A 217 -20.01 4.01 -23.94
N ARG A 218 -20.92 4.36 -24.88
CA ARG A 218 -21.06 5.74 -25.36
C ARG A 218 -21.52 6.69 -24.24
N SER A 219 -22.58 6.32 -23.53
CA SER A 219 -23.12 7.09 -22.41
C SER A 219 -22.07 7.31 -21.31
N ILE A 220 -21.33 6.27 -20.90
CA ILE A 220 -20.24 6.32 -19.92
C ILE A 220 -19.15 7.30 -20.36
N SER A 221 -18.78 7.23 -21.66
CA SER A 221 -17.75 8.13 -22.21
C SER A 221 -18.16 9.60 -22.13
N GLU A 222 -19.40 9.89 -22.50
CA GLU A 222 -19.96 11.25 -22.45
C GLU A 222 -20.10 11.73 -20.98
N LYS A 223 -20.61 10.88 -20.10
CA LYS A 223 -20.89 11.18 -18.67
C LYS A 223 -19.60 11.44 -17.88
N PHE A 224 -18.52 10.70 -18.16
CA PHE A 224 -17.27 10.74 -17.37
C PHE A 224 -16.05 11.27 -18.12
N GLY A 225 -16.24 11.80 -19.32
CA GLY A 225 -15.18 12.40 -20.13
C GLY A 225 -14.07 11.40 -20.51
N LEU A 226 -14.46 10.15 -20.92
CA LEU A 226 -13.47 9.14 -21.27
C LEU A 226 -12.97 9.32 -22.70
N ASN A 227 -11.65 9.30 -22.88
CA ASN A 227 -11.06 9.13 -24.21
C ASN A 227 -11.09 7.65 -24.62
N LEU A 228 -12.14 7.23 -25.30
CA LEU A 228 -12.33 5.83 -25.73
C LEU A 228 -11.26 5.30 -26.69
N ASN A 229 -10.50 6.18 -27.34
CA ASN A 229 -9.42 5.80 -28.25
C ASN A 229 -8.08 5.59 -27.50
N ALA A 230 -7.94 6.14 -26.29
CA ALA A 230 -6.79 5.88 -25.45
C ALA A 230 -6.82 4.44 -24.91
N GLN A 231 -5.68 3.89 -24.54
CA GLN A 231 -5.59 2.59 -23.88
C GLN A 231 -6.32 2.62 -22.52
N ILE A 232 -6.92 1.49 -22.13
CA ILE A 232 -7.66 1.35 -20.85
C ILE A 232 -6.79 1.68 -19.63
N VAL A 233 -5.49 1.39 -19.67
CA VAL A 233 -4.50 1.69 -18.63
C VAL A 233 -4.30 3.19 -18.37
N CYS A 234 -4.81 4.06 -19.26
CA CYS A 234 -4.71 5.52 -19.13
C CYS A 234 -5.86 6.14 -18.34
N LEU A 235 -6.86 5.36 -17.92
CA LEU A 235 -7.96 5.89 -17.10
C LEU A 235 -7.43 6.39 -15.75
N SER A 236 -7.92 7.55 -15.32
CA SER A 236 -7.64 8.08 -14.00
C SER A 236 -8.32 7.24 -12.90
N PRO A 237 -7.85 7.28 -11.65
CA PRO A 237 -8.50 6.57 -10.55
C PRO A 237 -9.99 6.93 -10.38
N SER A 238 -10.36 8.19 -10.60
CA SER A 238 -11.76 8.63 -10.56
C SER A 238 -12.60 8.04 -11.71
N GLN A 239 -12.04 7.95 -12.91
CA GLN A 239 -12.71 7.32 -14.04
C GLN A 239 -12.92 5.82 -13.82
N TRP A 240 -11.94 5.11 -13.22
CA TRP A 240 -12.10 3.72 -12.82
C TRP A 240 -13.28 3.53 -11.85
N VAL A 241 -13.38 4.37 -10.81
CA VAL A 241 -14.49 4.35 -9.84
C VAL A 241 -15.81 4.61 -10.52
N ASN A 242 -15.89 5.64 -11.36
CA ASN A 242 -17.13 6.01 -12.06
C ASN A 242 -17.63 4.90 -12.97
N CYS A 243 -16.72 4.24 -13.72
CA CYS A 243 -17.08 3.08 -14.55
C CYS A 243 -17.58 1.90 -13.69
N PHE A 244 -16.95 1.66 -12.55
CA PHE A 244 -17.39 0.59 -11.64
C PHE A 244 -18.78 0.87 -11.06
N LEU A 245 -19.04 2.08 -10.58
CA LEU A 245 -20.33 2.46 -10.03
C LEU A 245 -21.43 2.37 -11.09
N GLU A 246 -21.12 2.81 -12.32
CA GLU A 246 -22.06 2.67 -13.46
C GLU A 246 -22.33 1.18 -13.77
N MET A 247 -21.32 0.30 -13.68
CA MET A 247 -21.53 -1.14 -13.83
C MET A 247 -22.53 -1.67 -12.80
N LEU A 248 -22.40 -1.28 -11.54
CA LEU A 248 -23.31 -1.71 -10.48
C LEU A 248 -24.76 -1.26 -10.74
N GLU A 249 -24.93 -0.11 -11.40
CA GLU A 249 -26.25 0.49 -11.69
C GLU A 249 -26.91 -0.11 -12.93
N VAL A 250 -26.17 -0.26 -14.04
CA VAL A 250 -26.77 -0.53 -15.35
C VAL A 250 -26.52 -1.94 -15.90
N VAL A 251 -25.61 -2.72 -15.28
CA VAL A 251 -25.31 -4.10 -15.71
C VAL A 251 -25.93 -5.07 -14.70
N PRO A 252 -26.76 -6.06 -15.14
CA PRO A 252 -27.28 -7.06 -14.23
C PRO A 252 -26.18 -7.86 -13.53
N GLU A 253 -26.34 -8.13 -12.23
CA GLU A 253 -25.29 -8.73 -11.37
C GLU A 253 -24.69 -10.03 -11.92
N LYS A 254 -25.49 -10.87 -12.58
CA LYS A 254 -25.03 -12.12 -13.21
C LYS A 254 -23.99 -11.94 -14.32
N PHE A 255 -23.78 -10.71 -14.79
CA PHE A 255 -22.77 -10.36 -15.79
C PHE A 255 -21.60 -9.56 -15.20
N HIS A 256 -21.57 -9.35 -13.88
CA HIS A 256 -20.45 -8.71 -13.25
C HIS A 256 -19.23 -9.64 -13.23
N PRO A 257 -18.00 -9.13 -13.41
CA PRO A 257 -16.78 -9.90 -13.21
C PRO A 257 -16.69 -10.46 -11.78
N SER A 258 -16.16 -11.66 -11.65
CA SER A 258 -16.01 -12.40 -10.39
C SER A 258 -14.55 -12.68 -10.07
#